data_f878cb97d62eba273828a706d513cf7d
#
_entry.id   f878cb97d62eba273828a706d513cf7d
#
_cell.length_a   1.000
_cell.length_b   1.000
_cell.length_c   1.000
_cell.angle_alpha   90.00
_cell.angle_beta   90.00
_cell.angle_gamma   90.00
#
_symmetry.space_group_name_H-M   'P 1'
#
loop_
_entity.id
_entity.type
_entity.pdbx_description
1 polymer ?
#
loop_
_entity_poly.entity_id
_entity_poly.type
_entity_poly.pdbx_seq_one_letter_code
_entity_poly.pdbx_strand_id
1 'polypeptide(L)'
;LSNGNISLFLDIYRNGKRHKEYLKLYLIDAKTPIEKEQNRQTLATAQAIKSKRLIEIQNGEYSFTHQFKENTPFLEYYRNMVEERRKNPDSKGNWGNWRSCLRYLEVYCDDKTTFRDVTPEFIMGFKEFLENVEKDTHKRVGPRRERDTFQGLSQNSKVSYFNKLRACINQAFDERIIPINPLRGIEGFKAAEVKRDYLTLEEVRLLAATPCRYPILKRAFLFSCLTGLRKSDIQKLTWSEVQKFGEYTRIVFKQKKTGGQEYLDITPQAEKYLGERGNPDDFVFVGFTYGSWTSLELQRWSLTAGLKKNLTFHCGRHSVFSFSLKFKHLQNISA
;
A
#
# COMPACT_ATOMS: atom_id res chain seq x y z
N LEU A 1 4.53 43.58 -24.85
CA LEU A 1 5.54 42.54 -25.11
C LEU A 1 6.56 43.07 -26.11
N SER A 2 7.78 42.54 -26.09
CA SER A 2 8.86 42.96 -27.01
C SER A 2 8.56 42.75 -28.48
N ASN A 3 7.56 41.93 -28.80
CA ASN A 3 7.09 41.65 -30.19
C ASN A 3 5.88 42.49 -30.61
N GLY A 4 5.53 43.57 -29.88
CA GLY A 4 4.39 44.44 -30.18
C GLY A 4 3.01 43.89 -29.77
N ASN A 5 2.90 42.65 -29.32
CA ASN A 5 1.63 42.07 -28.89
C ASN A 5 1.17 42.58 -27.51
N ILE A 6 -0.14 42.73 -27.34
CA ILE A 6 -0.77 43.19 -26.10
C ILE A 6 -1.23 41.98 -25.31
N SER A 7 -0.71 41.80 -24.08
CA SER A 7 -1.13 40.76 -23.17
C SER A 7 -2.42 41.13 -22.45
N LEU A 8 -3.39 40.23 -22.44
CA LEU A 8 -4.65 40.43 -21.73
C LEU A 8 -4.58 39.84 -20.28
N PHE A 9 -5.16 40.58 -19.35
CA PHE A 9 -5.31 40.15 -17.96
C PHE A 9 -6.65 40.63 -17.40
N LEU A 10 -7.15 39.95 -16.40
CA LEU A 10 -8.26 40.40 -15.56
C LEU A 10 -7.70 41.20 -14.40
N ASP A 11 -8.24 42.37 -14.17
CA ASP A 11 -7.90 43.19 -12.99
C ASP A 11 -9.09 43.11 -12.04
N ILE A 12 -8.87 42.40 -10.93
CA ILE A 12 -9.91 42.07 -9.99
C ILE A 12 -9.61 42.78 -8.66
N TYR A 13 -10.58 43.56 -8.17
CA TYR A 13 -10.50 44.25 -6.89
C TYR A 13 -11.58 43.72 -5.95
N ARG A 14 -11.20 43.19 -4.77
CA ARG A 14 -12.13 42.67 -3.78
C ARG A 14 -11.51 42.75 -2.37
N ASN A 15 -12.32 43.08 -1.35
CA ASN A 15 -11.91 43.12 0.05
C ASN A 15 -10.62 43.94 0.29
N GLY A 16 -10.46 45.10 -0.39
CA GLY A 16 -9.31 45.96 -0.24
C GLY A 16 -8.01 45.50 -0.97
N LYS A 17 -8.07 44.37 -1.67
CA LYS A 17 -6.93 43.80 -2.41
C LYS A 17 -7.16 43.83 -3.90
N ARG A 18 -6.11 44.14 -4.66
CA ARG A 18 -6.08 44.14 -6.12
C ARG A 18 -5.23 43.00 -6.63
N HIS A 19 -5.76 42.21 -7.59
CA HIS A 19 -5.07 41.09 -8.21
C HIS A 19 -5.18 41.13 -9.73
N LYS A 20 -4.05 40.86 -10.41
CA LYS A 20 -4.01 40.75 -11.87
C LYS A 20 -3.85 39.29 -12.27
N GLU A 21 -4.87 38.73 -12.92
CA GLU A 21 -4.85 37.38 -13.49
C GLU A 21 -4.52 37.45 -14.99
N TYR A 22 -3.29 37.06 -15.35
CA TYR A 22 -2.84 37.05 -16.75
C TYR A 22 -3.46 35.84 -17.47
N LEU A 23 -4.22 36.15 -18.57
CA LEU A 23 -4.99 35.13 -19.29
C LEU A 23 -4.15 34.30 -20.26
N LYS A 24 -2.89 34.70 -20.52
CA LYS A 24 -2.03 34.15 -21.59
C LYS A 24 -2.67 34.27 -22.98
N LEU A 25 -3.55 35.23 -23.14
CA LEU A 25 -4.16 35.64 -24.40
C LEU A 25 -3.49 36.93 -24.88
N TYR A 26 -3.25 37.04 -26.18
CA TYR A 26 -2.50 38.16 -26.74
C TYR A 26 -3.25 38.71 -27.93
N LEU A 27 -3.31 40.07 -28.04
CA LEU A 27 -3.76 40.73 -29.23
C LEU A 27 -2.53 41.09 -30.06
N ILE A 28 -2.63 40.87 -31.36
CA ILE A 28 -1.61 41.24 -32.36
C ILE A 28 -1.91 42.60 -33.00
N ASP A 29 -0.91 43.26 -33.54
CA ASP A 29 -1.10 44.48 -34.35
C ASP A 29 -1.77 44.10 -35.68
N ALA A 30 -3.12 44.12 -35.71
CA ALA A 30 -3.92 43.57 -36.79
C ALA A 30 -4.00 44.53 -37.97
N LYS A 31 -3.36 44.22 -39.09
CA LYS A 31 -3.34 44.96 -40.34
C LYS A 31 -4.29 44.40 -41.38
N THR A 32 -4.59 43.13 -41.34
CA THR A 32 -5.47 42.42 -42.26
C THR A 32 -6.85 42.13 -41.67
N PRO A 33 -7.89 41.93 -42.51
CA PRO A 33 -9.23 41.52 -42.03
C PRO A 33 -9.20 40.21 -41.21
N ILE A 34 -8.34 39.27 -41.58
CA ILE A 34 -8.18 37.98 -40.89
C ILE A 34 -7.62 38.20 -39.49
N GLU A 35 -6.60 39.04 -39.35
CA GLU A 35 -5.99 39.35 -38.03
C GLU A 35 -6.96 40.11 -37.12
N LYS A 36 -7.80 41.00 -37.69
CA LYS A 36 -8.87 41.66 -36.94
C LYS A 36 -9.89 40.68 -36.42
N GLU A 37 -10.26 39.68 -37.22
CA GLU A 37 -11.17 38.63 -36.80
C GLU A 37 -10.54 37.73 -35.70
N GLN A 38 -9.25 37.40 -35.80
CA GLN A 38 -8.52 36.69 -34.78
C GLN A 38 -8.49 37.46 -33.45
N ASN A 39 -8.22 38.75 -33.47
CA ASN A 39 -8.29 39.59 -32.28
C ASN A 39 -9.70 39.65 -31.68
N ARG A 40 -10.75 39.68 -32.53
CA ARG A 40 -12.15 39.63 -32.09
C ARG A 40 -12.46 38.32 -31.32
N GLN A 41 -12.01 37.18 -31.84
CA GLN A 41 -12.19 35.89 -31.22
C GLN A 41 -11.42 35.78 -29.88
N THR A 42 -10.20 36.33 -29.85
CA THR A 42 -9.39 36.41 -28.64
C THR A 42 -10.06 37.24 -27.55
N LEU A 43 -10.64 38.40 -27.91
CA LEU A 43 -11.41 39.24 -26.99
C LEU A 43 -12.69 38.54 -26.51
N ALA A 44 -13.41 37.84 -27.39
CA ALA A 44 -14.59 37.06 -27.01
C ALA A 44 -14.24 35.98 -26.00
N THR A 45 -13.12 35.29 -26.21
CA THR A 45 -12.60 34.28 -25.23
C THR A 45 -12.27 34.93 -23.88
N ALA A 46 -11.58 36.09 -23.90
CA ALA A 46 -11.28 36.83 -22.68
C ALA A 46 -12.56 37.27 -21.93
N GLN A 47 -13.58 37.69 -22.66
CA GLN A 47 -14.89 38.09 -22.12
C GLN A 47 -15.62 36.89 -21.49
N ALA A 48 -15.58 35.70 -22.12
CA ALA A 48 -16.15 34.49 -21.56
C ALA A 48 -15.45 34.10 -20.26
N ILE A 49 -14.12 34.18 -20.20
CA ILE A 49 -13.35 33.94 -18.98
C ILE A 49 -13.74 34.94 -17.87
N LYS A 50 -13.87 36.23 -18.23
CA LYS A 50 -14.33 37.27 -17.28
C LYS A 50 -15.71 36.95 -16.73
N SER A 51 -16.66 36.54 -17.55
CA SER A 51 -18.02 36.20 -17.13
C SER A 51 -18.00 35.00 -16.17
N LYS A 52 -17.20 33.96 -16.46
CA LYS A 52 -17.01 32.82 -15.59
C LYS A 52 -16.44 33.22 -14.22
N ARG A 53 -15.41 34.09 -14.23
CA ARG A 53 -14.83 34.60 -12.97
C ARG A 53 -15.81 35.43 -12.14
N LEU A 54 -16.68 36.20 -12.78
CA LEU A 54 -17.73 36.95 -12.08
C LEU A 54 -18.72 36.01 -11.37
N ILE A 55 -19.12 34.91 -11.99
CA ILE A 55 -20.00 33.90 -11.38
C ILE A 55 -19.29 33.22 -10.18
N GLU A 56 -18.02 32.82 -10.36
CA GLU A 56 -17.21 32.24 -9.29
C GLU A 56 -17.06 33.20 -8.10
N ILE A 57 -16.91 34.51 -8.37
CA ILE A 57 -16.85 35.56 -7.34
C ILE A 57 -18.18 35.69 -6.60
N GLN A 58 -19.30 35.67 -7.31
CA GLN A 58 -20.64 35.79 -6.73
C GLN A 58 -20.99 34.58 -5.90
N ASN A 59 -20.64 33.40 -6.34
CA ASN A 59 -20.85 32.14 -5.61
C ASN A 59 -19.91 31.96 -4.40
N GLY A 60 -18.96 32.88 -4.19
CA GLY A 60 -17.95 32.72 -3.12
C GLY A 60 -16.88 31.67 -3.42
N GLU A 61 -16.91 31.08 -4.62
CA GLU A 61 -15.98 30.04 -5.07
C GLU A 61 -14.63 30.63 -5.52
N TYR A 62 -14.62 31.91 -5.88
CA TYR A 62 -13.41 32.63 -6.29
C TYR A 62 -12.75 33.30 -5.08
N SER A 63 -11.65 32.74 -4.60
CA SER A 63 -10.73 33.45 -3.70
C SER A 63 -9.52 33.93 -4.49
N PHE A 64 -9.07 35.19 -4.21
CA PHE A 64 -7.91 35.85 -4.82
C PHE A 64 -6.58 35.14 -4.63
N THR A 65 -6.53 34.38 -3.60
CA THR A 65 -5.65 33.29 -3.33
C THR A 65 -6.56 32.10 -3.10
N HIS A 66 -6.43 30.98 -3.82
CA HIS A 66 -6.66 29.73 -3.16
C HIS A 66 -5.84 29.87 -1.88
N GLN A 67 -6.48 30.14 -0.75
CA GLN A 67 -5.78 30.08 0.53
C GLN A 67 -5.48 28.61 0.72
N PHE A 68 -4.35 28.21 0.15
CA PHE A 68 -3.77 26.93 0.48
C PHE A 68 -3.66 26.91 2.00
N LYS A 69 -4.11 25.82 2.57
CA LYS A 69 -4.12 25.66 4.02
C LYS A 69 -2.75 25.19 4.50
N GLU A 70 -1.68 25.79 3.99
CA GLU A 70 -0.28 25.40 4.30
C GLU A 70 0.06 25.48 5.79
N ASN A 71 -0.68 26.27 6.56
CA ASN A 71 -0.56 26.33 8.02
C ASN A 71 -1.29 25.16 8.73
N THR A 72 -1.90 24.22 8.01
CA THR A 72 -2.49 23.01 8.59
C THR A 72 -1.38 22.21 9.29
N PRO A 73 -1.55 21.80 10.56
CA PRO A 73 -0.58 20.97 11.27
C PRO A 73 -0.39 19.63 10.57
N PHE A 74 0.83 19.32 10.17
CA PHE A 74 1.16 18.15 9.38
C PHE A 74 0.89 16.84 10.11
N LEU A 75 1.36 16.71 11.36
CA LEU A 75 1.15 15.49 12.15
C LEU A 75 -0.32 15.23 12.47
N GLU A 76 -1.10 16.28 12.75
CA GLU A 76 -2.53 16.17 13.00
C GLU A 76 -3.25 15.64 11.75
N TYR A 77 -2.96 16.20 10.58
CA TYR A 77 -3.49 15.73 9.32
C TYR A 77 -3.12 14.25 9.06
N TYR A 78 -1.86 13.90 9.30
CA TYR A 78 -1.41 12.51 9.15
C TYR A 78 -2.13 11.56 10.11
N ARG A 79 -2.32 11.95 11.39
CA ARG A 79 -3.09 11.18 12.39
C ARG A 79 -4.52 10.94 11.94
N ASN A 80 -5.19 11.94 11.40
CA ASN A 80 -6.54 11.83 10.87
C ASN A 80 -6.59 10.80 9.73
N MET A 81 -5.62 10.84 8.81
CA MET A 81 -5.50 9.82 7.75
C MET A 81 -5.31 8.41 8.31
N VAL A 82 -4.55 8.24 9.39
CA VAL A 82 -4.35 6.93 10.06
C VAL A 82 -5.66 6.45 10.67
N GLU A 83 -6.42 7.31 11.34
CA GLU A 83 -7.69 6.96 11.98
C GLU A 83 -8.79 6.62 10.95
N GLU A 84 -8.87 7.32 9.84
CA GLU A 84 -9.78 6.96 8.75
C GLU A 84 -9.49 5.56 8.22
N ARG A 85 -8.21 5.22 8.02
CA ARG A 85 -7.81 3.88 7.55
C ARG A 85 -8.04 2.80 8.59
N ARG A 86 -8.06 3.13 9.88
CA ARG A 86 -8.41 2.21 10.96
C ARG A 86 -9.87 1.74 10.86
N LYS A 87 -10.76 2.61 10.40
CA LYS A 87 -12.19 2.29 10.26
C LYS A 87 -12.47 1.22 9.20
N ASN A 88 -11.54 1.01 8.26
CA ASN A 88 -11.69 -0.02 7.23
C ASN A 88 -11.21 -1.40 7.75
N PRO A 89 -12.13 -2.35 8.04
CA PRO A 89 -11.79 -3.65 8.62
C PRO A 89 -10.92 -4.52 7.71
N ASP A 90 -11.00 -4.31 6.39
CA ASP A 90 -10.25 -5.09 5.39
C ASP A 90 -8.81 -4.62 5.21
N SER A 91 -8.45 -3.50 5.80
CA SER A 91 -7.17 -2.82 5.60
C SER A 91 -6.21 -2.88 6.79
N LYS A 92 -6.37 -3.84 7.72
CA LYS A 92 -5.56 -3.93 8.96
C LYS A 92 -4.05 -3.88 8.70
N GLY A 93 -3.54 -4.58 7.70
CA GLY A 93 -2.12 -4.57 7.36
C GLY A 93 -1.64 -3.21 6.81
N ASN A 94 -2.45 -2.56 6.00
CA ASN A 94 -2.16 -1.23 5.46
C ASN A 94 -2.21 -0.18 6.58
N TRP A 95 -3.25 -0.20 7.43
CA TRP A 95 -3.32 0.66 8.61
C TRP A 95 -2.10 0.50 9.54
N GLY A 96 -1.65 -0.75 9.79
CA GLY A 96 -0.46 -1.02 10.59
C GLY A 96 0.79 -0.32 10.06
N ASN A 97 0.98 -0.28 8.73
CA ASN A 97 2.08 0.43 8.10
C ASN A 97 1.95 1.97 8.24
N TRP A 98 0.75 2.53 8.10
CA TRP A 98 0.49 3.95 8.32
C TRP A 98 0.77 4.35 9.76
N ARG A 99 0.29 3.56 10.73
CA ARG A 99 0.54 3.77 12.15
C ARG A 99 2.04 3.68 12.50
N SER A 100 2.75 2.74 11.89
CA SER A 100 4.19 2.62 12.11
C SER A 100 4.96 3.81 11.52
N CYS A 101 4.58 4.28 10.33
CA CYS A 101 5.16 5.47 9.74
C CYS A 101 4.89 6.72 10.62
N LEU A 102 3.65 6.90 11.11
CA LEU A 102 3.31 8.00 12.02
C LEU A 102 4.25 8.06 13.23
N ARG A 103 4.53 6.92 13.86
CA ARG A 103 5.44 6.88 15.02
C ARG A 103 6.87 7.33 14.71
N TYR A 104 7.35 7.08 13.48
CA TYR A 104 8.65 7.60 13.04
C TYR A 104 8.58 9.08 12.69
N LEU A 105 7.46 9.54 12.14
CA LEU A 105 7.23 10.98 11.91
C LEU A 105 7.17 11.75 13.24
N GLU A 106 6.52 11.22 14.28
CA GLU A 106 6.47 11.81 15.63
C GLU A 106 7.84 11.87 16.34
N VAL A 107 8.81 11.09 15.89
CA VAL A 107 10.22 11.21 16.34
C VAL A 107 11.00 12.22 15.49
N TYR A 108 10.64 12.35 14.22
CA TYR A 108 11.34 13.18 13.24
C TYR A 108 10.95 14.65 13.32
N CYS A 109 9.68 14.95 13.54
CA CYS A 109 9.15 16.31 13.62
C CYS A 109 8.16 16.46 14.78
N ASP A 110 7.77 17.67 15.09
CA ASP A 110 6.87 18.00 16.20
C ASP A 110 5.46 18.43 15.73
N ASP A 111 4.55 18.64 16.69
CA ASP A 111 3.17 19.04 16.42
C ASP A 111 3.04 20.48 15.88
N LYS A 112 4.12 21.30 15.93
CA LYS A 112 4.14 22.66 15.36
C LYS A 112 4.45 22.65 13.88
N THR A 113 5.00 21.53 13.36
CA THR A 113 5.29 21.36 11.94
C THR A 113 4.01 21.47 11.11
N THR A 114 4.00 22.38 10.15
CA THR A 114 2.89 22.62 9.23
C THR A 114 3.22 22.13 7.82
N PHE A 115 2.25 22.09 6.93
CA PHE A 115 2.53 21.76 5.52
C PHE A 115 3.46 22.77 4.82
N ARG A 116 3.58 24.00 5.32
CA ARG A 116 4.58 24.96 4.83
C ARG A 116 6.01 24.47 5.05
N ASP A 117 6.23 23.73 6.14
CA ASP A 117 7.55 23.21 6.53
C ASP A 117 7.88 21.90 5.80
N VAL A 118 6.88 21.25 5.17
CA VAL A 118 7.04 20.01 4.40
C VAL A 118 7.64 20.33 3.03
N THR A 119 8.88 20.76 3.01
CA THR A 119 9.66 21.09 1.81
C THR A 119 10.33 19.85 1.21
N PRO A 120 10.94 19.94 0.02
CA PRO A 120 11.81 18.88 -0.51
C PRO A 120 12.91 18.47 0.46
N GLU A 121 13.51 19.42 1.17
CA GLU A 121 14.56 19.19 2.17
C GLU A 121 14.02 18.40 3.37
N PHE A 122 12.83 18.74 3.86
CA PHE A 122 12.14 17.96 4.90
C PHE A 122 11.94 16.51 4.49
N ILE A 123 11.50 16.27 3.25
CA ILE A 123 11.24 14.91 2.72
C ILE A 123 12.54 14.12 2.57
N MET A 124 13.59 14.76 2.06
CA MET A 124 14.92 14.15 1.95
C MET A 124 15.51 13.86 3.33
N GLY A 125 15.37 14.78 4.29
CA GLY A 125 15.77 14.57 5.68
C GLY A 125 15.02 13.40 6.33
N PHE A 126 13.72 13.24 6.09
CA PHE A 126 12.99 12.08 6.60
C PHE A 126 13.45 10.76 5.93
N LYS A 127 13.82 10.82 4.66
CA LYS A 127 14.40 9.66 3.98
C LYS A 127 15.72 9.25 4.63
N GLU A 128 16.62 10.19 4.86
CA GLU A 128 17.89 9.97 5.56
C GLU A 128 17.68 9.50 7.01
N PHE A 129 16.73 10.10 7.73
CA PHE A 129 16.32 9.64 9.05
C PHE A 129 15.90 8.16 9.04
N LEU A 130 15.09 7.71 8.07
CA LEU A 130 14.70 6.30 7.94
C LEU A 130 15.88 5.37 7.60
N GLU A 131 16.96 5.88 7.01
CA GLU A 131 18.18 5.10 6.74
C GLU A 131 18.95 4.82 8.02
N ASN A 132 19.00 5.80 8.93
CA ASN A 132 19.88 5.80 10.09
C ASN A 132 19.15 5.48 11.40
N VAL A 133 17.80 5.55 11.44
CA VAL A 133 17.04 5.33 12.66
C VAL A 133 17.07 3.86 13.09
N GLU A 134 17.18 3.66 14.40
CA GLU A 134 17.07 2.34 14.98
C GLU A 134 15.62 1.82 14.92
N LYS A 135 15.48 0.54 14.65
CA LYS A 135 14.18 -0.13 14.69
C LYS A 135 13.52 0.03 16.06
N ASP A 136 12.21 0.32 16.03
CA ASP A 136 11.41 0.52 17.24
C ASP A 136 11.88 1.65 18.18
N THR A 137 12.65 2.62 17.65
CA THR A 137 13.13 3.77 18.44
C THR A 137 12.01 4.49 19.19
N HIS A 138 10.80 4.55 18.61
CA HIS A 138 9.60 5.14 19.20
C HIS A 138 9.05 4.38 20.44
N LYS A 139 9.52 3.16 20.68
CA LYS A 139 9.14 2.34 21.86
C LYS A 139 10.15 2.47 22.99
N ARG A 140 11.27 3.11 22.73
CA ARG A 140 12.37 3.17 23.68
C ARG A 140 12.13 4.26 24.71
N VAL A 141 12.20 3.86 25.99
CA VAL A 141 12.19 4.77 27.11
C VAL A 141 13.61 4.81 27.67
N GLY A 142 14.28 5.94 27.54
CA GLY A 142 15.65 6.14 28.02
C GLY A 142 16.75 5.80 27.00
N PRO A 143 18.03 6.01 27.37
CA PRO A 143 19.16 5.81 26.50
C PRO A 143 19.38 4.33 26.17
N ARG A 144 20.05 4.07 25.04
CA ARG A 144 20.46 2.72 24.63
C ARG A 144 21.41 2.11 25.65
N ARG A 145 21.20 0.85 25.98
CA ARG A 145 22.11 0.08 26.84
C ARG A 145 23.34 -0.34 26.02
N GLU A 146 24.52 -0.39 26.62
CA GLU A 146 25.76 -0.80 25.96
C GLU A 146 25.68 -2.17 25.26
N ARG A 147 24.86 -3.07 25.78
CA ARG A 147 24.66 -4.43 25.23
C ARG A 147 23.69 -4.47 24.03
N ASP A 148 22.99 -3.41 23.77
CA ASP A 148 22.01 -3.38 22.68
C ASP A 148 22.72 -3.17 21.35
N THR A 149 22.65 -4.15 20.47
CA THR A 149 23.14 -4.00 19.09
C THR A 149 22.23 -3.08 18.29
N PHE A 150 22.81 -2.23 17.45
CA PHE A 150 22.03 -1.39 16.54
C PHE A 150 21.27 -2.27 15.54
N GLN A 151 19.96 -2.10 15.48
CA GLN A 151 19.10 -2.73 14.48
C GLN A 151 18.38 -1.65 13.68
N GLY A 152 18.91 -1.36 12.50
CA GLY A 152 18.25 -0.46 11.54
C GLY A 152 16.96 -1.04 10.98
N LEU A 153 16.19 -0.18 10.31
CA LEU A 153 15.01 -0.60 9.57
C LEU A 153 15.37 -1.51 8.40
N SER A 154 14.57 -2.56 8.18
CA SER A 154 14.70 -3.35 6.95
C SER A 154 14.40 -2.48 5.71
N GLN A 155 15.05 -2.77 4.59
CA GLN A 155 14.86 -2.02 3.34
C GLN A 155 13.39 -1.91 2.94
N ASN A 156 12.64 -3.00 3.04
CA ASN A 156 11.20 -3.01 2.70
C ASN A 156 10.34 -2.21 3.70
N SER A 157 10.78 -2.08 4.96
CA SER A 157 10.12 -1.17 5.93
C SER A 157 10.34 0.28 5.54
N LYS A 158 11.58 0.66 5.15
CA LYS A 158 11.90 2.00 4.64
C LYS A 158 11.04 2.36 3.43
N VAL A 159 10.97 1.47 2.44
CA VAL A 159 10.09 1.61 1.25
C VAL A 159 8.64 1.82 1.68
N SER A 160 8.15 0.99 2.60
CA SER A 160 6.76 1.08 3.06
C SER A 160 6.45 2.41 3.73
N TYR A 161 7.28 2.84 4.66
CA TYR A 161 7.05 4.08 5.43
C TYR A 161 7.21 5.33 4.55
N PHE A 162 8.24 5.39 3.73
CA PHE A 162 8.41 6.51 2.81
C PHE A 162 7.26 6.62 1.80
N ASN A 163 6.74 5.51 1.30
CA ASN A 163 5.55 5.52 0.44
C ASN A 163 4.28 5.99 1.18
N LYS A 164 4.17 5.84 2.52
CA LYS A 164 3.06 6.39 3.29
C LYS A 164 3.17 7.91 3.43
N LEU A 165 4.38 8.44 3.64
CA LEU A 165 4.63 9.88 3.58
C LEU A 165 4.26 10.44 2.20
N ARG A 166 4.75 9.81 1.11
CA ARG A 166 4.43 10.24 -0.25
C ARG A 166 2.92 10.26 -0.52
N ALA A 167 2.19 9.23 -0.07
CA ALA A 167 0.74 9.17 -0.24
C ALA A 167 0.02 10.28 0.55
N CYS A 168 0.49 10.63 1.75
CA CYS A 168 -0.03 11.76 2.52
C CYS A 168 0.16 13.09 1.79
N ILE A 169 1.37 13.36 1.31
CA ILE A 169 1.70 14.60 0.59
C ILE A 169 0.92 14.73 -0.72
N ASN A 170 0.78 13.64 -1.49
CA ASN A 170 -0.02 13.64 -2.70
C ASN A 170 -1.50 13.95 -2.40
N GLN A 171 -2.06 13.34 -1.35
CA GLN A 171 -3.44 13.63 -0.93
C GLN A 171 -3.60 15.09 -0.51
N ALA A 172 -2.65 15.66 0.25
CA ALA A 172 -2.67 17.07 0.64
C ALA A 172 -2.59 18.01 -0.59
N PHE A 173 -1.85 17.62 -1.63
CA PHE A 173 -1.81 18.35 -2.90
C PHE A 173 -3.13 18.26 -3.65
N ASP A 174 -3.74 17.08 -3.75
CA ASP A 174 -5.03 16.86 -4.40
C ASP A 174 -6.16 17.61 -3.68
N GLU A 175 -6.11 17.70 -2.35
CA GLU A 175 -7.02 18.48 -1.50
C GLU A 175 -6.71 19.99 -1.49
N ARG A 176 -5.70 20.44 -2.26
CA ARG A 176 -5.29 21.84 -2.35
C ARG A 176 -4.86 22.45 -1.00
N ILE A 177 -4.31 21.65 -0.13
CA ILE A 177 -3.68 22.13 1.12
C ILE A 177 -2.35 22.81 0.79
N ILE A 178 -1.58 22.23 -0.14
CA ILE A 178 -0.30 22.76 -0.62
C ILE A 178 -0.42 23.17 -2.11
N PRO A 179 0.22 24.27 -2.52
CA PRO A 179 0.16 24.78 -3.91
C PRO A 179 1.03 23.99 -4.89
N ILE A 180 2.12 23.43 -4.39
CA ILE A 180 3.13 22.70 -5.18
C ILE A 180 3.42 21.39 -4.49
N ASN A 181 3.51 20.32 -5.27
CA ASN A 181 3.88 19.01 -4.71
C ASN A 181 5.41 18.94 -4.48
N PRO A 182 5.88 18.91 -3.21
CA PRO A 182 7.30 18.90 -2.89
C PRO A 182 8.00 17.57 -3.19
N LEU A 183 7.26 16.54 -3.60
CA LEU A 183 7.80 15.24 -4.00
C LEU A 183 8.40 15.23 -5.41
N ARG A 184 8.23 16.31 -6.18
CA ARG A 184 8.70 16.38 -7.55
C ARG A 184 10.21 16.20 -7.63
N GLY A 185 10.67 15.20 -8.39
CA GLY A 185 12.10 14.87 -8.51
C GLY A 185 12.68 14.05 -7.34
N ILE A 186 11.89 13.70 -6.31
CA ILE A 186 12.38 12.89 -5.20
C ILE A 186 12.10 11.42 -5.46
N GLU A 187 13.16 10.64 -5.61
CA GLU A 187 13.07 9.19 -5.74
C GLU A 187 12.84 8.51 -4.38
N GLY A 188 11.95 7.50 -4.37
CA GLY A 188 11.74 6.64 -3.22
C GLY A 188 12.89 5.65 -2.99
N PHE A 189 12.77 4.84 -1.94
CA PHE A 189 13.66 3.71 -1.73
C PHE A 189 13.41 2.61 -2.76
N LYS A 190 14.47 1.99 -3.27
CA LYS A 190 14.37 0.75 -4.04
C LYS A 190 14.08 -0.41 -3.11
N ALA A 191 13.12 -1.26 -3.48
CA ALA A 191 12.80 -2.45 -2.70
C ALA A 191 13.97 -3.45 -2.78
N ALA A 192 14.26 -4.12 -1.66
CA ALA A 192 15.20 -5.23 -1.68
C ALA A 192 14.50 -6.49 -2.21
N GLU A 193 15.20 -7.22 -3.06
CA GLU A 193 14.79 -8.57 -3.41
C GLU A 193 14.94 -9.47 -2.18
N VAL A 194 13.83 -10.09 -1.78
CA VAL A 194 13.83 -11.02 -0.66
C VAL A 194 13.81 -12.43 -1.21
N LYS A 195 14.89 -13.20 -0.95
CA LYS A 195 14.89 -14.63 -1.20
C LYS A 195 13.80 -15.26 -0.32
N ARG A 196 12.83 -15.88 -0.96
CA ARG A 196 11.71 -16.52 -0.26
C ARG A 196 12.05 -17.96 0.00
N ASP A 197 12.02 -18.36 1.26
CA ASP A 197 12.16 -19.76 1.62
C ASP A 197 10.93 -20.56 1.16
N TYR A 198 11.20 -21.72 0.61
CA TYR A 198 10.19 -22.71 0.24
C TYR A 198 10.67 -24.10 0.69
N LEU A 199 9.78 -25.04 0.74
CA LEU A 199 10.07 -26.44 1.06
C LEU A 199 10.16 -27.27 -0.21
N THR A 200 11.11 -28.20 -0.24
CA THR A 200 11.15 -29.26 -1.24
C THR A 200 10.09 -30.31 -0.92
N LEU A 201 9.80 -31.19 -1.88
CA LEU A 201 8.85 -32.29 -1.65
C LEU A 201 9.30 -33.22 -0.53
N GLU A 202 10.60 -33.48 -0.45
CA GLU A 202 11.24 -34.30 0.57
C GLU A 202 11.04 -33.67 1.97
N GLU A 203 11.25 -32.35 2.08
CA GLU A 203 11.04 -31.61 3.33
C GLU A 203 9.58 -31.61 3.77
N VAL A 204 8.63 -31.50 2.81
CA VAL A 204 7.19 -31.62 3.13
C VAL A 204 6.84 -33.04 3.60
N ARG A 205 7.45 -34.08 3.01
CA ARG A 205 7.27 -35.48 3.46
C ARG A 205 7.82 -35.68 4.88
N LEU A 206 8.98 -35.14 5.20
CA LEU A 206 9.56 -35.17 6.54
C LEU A 206 8.63 -34.51 7.56
N LEU A 207 8.14 -33.32 7.25
CA LEU A 207 7.14 -32.63 8.08
C LEU A 207 5.87 -33.46 8.26
N ALA A 208 5.36 -34.05 7.18
CA ALA A 208 4.16 -34.88 7.25
C ALA A 208 4.35 -36.12 8.16
N ALA A 209 5.54 -36.73 8.14
CA ALA A 209 5.88 -37.87 8.99
C ALA A 209 6.14 -37.48 10.46
N THR A 210 6.59 -36.24 10.71
CA THR A 210 6.95 -35.76 12.05
C THR A 210 5.71 -35.42 12.88
N PRO A 211 5.58 -35.90 14.12
CA PRO A 211 4.51 -35.48 15.03
C PRO A 211 4.53 -33.98 15.28
N CYS A 212 3.36 -33.34 15.29
CA CYS A 212 3.19 -31.93 15.61
C CYS A 212 2.27 -31.80 16.82
N ARG A 213 2.67 -31.03 17.83
CA ARG A 213 1.88 -30.77 19.04
C ARG A 213 0.47 -30.22 18.73
N TYR A 214 0.33 -29.55 17.61
CA TYR A 214 -0.94 -28.97 17.17
C TYR A 214 -1.40 -29.60 15.85
N PRO A 215 -2.24 -30.64 15.93
CA PRO A 215 -2.71 -31.37 14.74
C PRO A 215 -3.37 -30.45 13.70
N ILE A 216 -4.14 -29.43 14.16
CA ILE A 216 -4.80 -28.49 13.25
C ILE A 216 -3.80 -27.58 12.51
N LEU A 217 -2.71 -27.16 13.16
CA LEU A 217 -1.63 -26.39 12.52
C LEU A 217 -0.93 -27.24 11.45
N LYS A 218 -0.58 -28.47 11.77
CA LYS A 218 0.02 -29.45 10.83
C LYS A 218 -0.88 -29.63 9.62
N ARG A 219 -2.17 -29.90 9.84
CA ARG A 219 -3.17 -30.12 8.80
C ARG A 219 -3.30 -28.91 7.87
N ALA A 220 -3.48 -27.71 8.44
CA ALA A 220 -3.60 -26.47 7.68
C ALA A 220 -2.32 -26.11 6.92
N PHE A 221 -1.14 -26.33 7.52
CA PHE A 221 0.14 -26.02 6.87
C PHE A 221 0.43 -26.94 5.69
N LEU A 222 0.25 -28.26 5.86
CA LEU A 222 0.44 -29.24 4.78
C LEU A 222 -0.58 -29.02 3.65
N PHE A 223 -1.81 -28.66 4.00
CA PHE A 223 -2.82 -28.27 3.03
C PHE A 223 -2.36 -27.03 2.23
N SER A 224 -1.78 -26.02 2.89
CA SER A 224 -1.19 -24.86 2.21
C SER A 224 -0.03 -25.25 1.28
N CYS A 225 0.80 -26.20 1.69
CA CYS A 225 1.91 -26.73 0.86
C CYS A 225 1.42 -27.37 -0.43
N LEU A 226 0.28 -28.04 -0.40
CA LEU A 226 -0.26 -28.78 -1.55
C LEU A 226 -1.18 -27.95 -2.45
N THR A 227 -1.83 -26.91 -1.88
CA THR A 227 -2.84 -26.11 -2.58
C THR A 227 -2.39 -24.71 -2.93
N GLY A 228 -1.37 -24.18 -2.26
CA GLY A 228 -0.96 -22.78 -2.40
C GLY A 228 -1.91 -21.77 -1.76
N LEU A 229 -2.92 -22.20 -1.03
CA LEU A 229 -3.85 -21.30 -0.35
C LEU A 229 -3.15 -20.48 0.73
N ARG A 230 -3.55 -19.20 0.85
CA ARG A 230 -3.06 -18.35 1.93
C ARG A 230 -3.67 -18.78 3.26
N LYS A 231 -2.94 -18.55 4.36
CA LYS A 231 -3.46 -18.83 5.70
C LYS A 231 -4.82 -18.19 5.97
N SER A 232 -5.04 -16.96 5.47
CA SER A 232 -6.30 -16.24 5.64
C SER A 232 -7.47 -16.90 4.93
N ASP A 233 -7.20 -17.55 3.79
CA ASP A 233 -8.21 -18.25 3.01
C ASP A 233 -8.50 -19.62 3.63
N ILE A 234 -7.47 -20.33 4.14
CA ILE A 234 -7.62 -21.58 4.91
C ILE A 234 -8.42 -21.36 6.21
N GLN A 235 -8.17 -20.23 6.91
CA GLN A 235 -8.88 -19.91 8.16
C GLN A 235 -10.38 -19.69 7.99
N LYS A 236 -10.80 -19.22 6.81
CA LYS A 236 -12.21 -18.92 6.53
C LYS A 236 -12.89 -19.97 5.67
N LEU A 237 -12.15 -20.96 5.17
CA LEU A 237 -12.67 -21.99 4.27
C LEU A 237 -13.82 -22.75 4.92
N THR A 238 -14.99 -22.77 4.29
CA THR A 238 -16.18 -23.49 4.72
C THR A 238 -16.41 -24.73 3.85
N TRP A 239 -17.21 -25.66 4.35
CA TRP A 239 -17.56 -26.86 3.59
C TRP A 239 -18.45 -26.58 2.37
N SER A 240 -19.20 -25.49 2.35
CA SER A 240 -19.95 -25.03 1.18
C SER A 240 -19.04 -24.63 0.01
N GLU A 241 -17.82 -24.16 0.32
CA GLU A 241 -16.80 -23.81 -0.66
C GLU A 241 -16.06 -25.04 -1.24
N VAL A 242 -16.21 -26.23 -0.62
CA VAL A 242 -15.59 -27.49 -1.06
C VAL A 242 -16.60 -28.33 -1.83
N GLN A 243 -16.43 -28.44 -3.12
CA GLN A 243 -17.36 -29.10 -4.04
C GLN A 243 -16.72 -30.33 -4.70
N LYS A 244 -17.49 -31.42 -4.85
CA LYS A 244 -17.07 -32.63 -5.54
C LYS A 244 -17.55 -32.59 -6.99
N PHE A 245 -16.64 -32.79 -7.93
CA PHE A 245 -16.93 -32.88 -9.34
C PHE A 245 -16.36 -34.19 -9.90
N GLY A 246 -17.18 -35.23 -9.91
CA GLY A 246 -16.73 -36.55 -10.31
C GLY A 246 -15.56 -37.05 -9.48
N GLU A 247 -14.40 -37.24 -10.12
CA GLU A 247 -13.19 -37.76 -9.45
C GLU A 247 -12.33 -36.70 -8.75
N TYR A 248 -12.59 -35.40 -8.97
CA TYR A 248 -11.80 -34.34 -8.36
C TYR A 248 -12.62 -33.45 -7.44
N THR A 249 -11.93 -32.84 -6.50
CA THR A 249 -12.50 -31.87 -5.55
C THR A 249 -12.05 -30.48 -5.92
N ARG A 250 -13.00 -29.56 -6.02
CA ARG A 250 -12.78 -28.14 -6.30
C ARG A 250 -13.12 -27.28 -5.12
N ILE A 251 -12.26 -26.32 -4.81
CA ILE A 251 -12.54 -25.26 -3.85
C ILE A 251 -12.94 -24.02 -4.63
N VAL A 252 -14.14 -23.51 -4.34
CA VAL A 252 -14.70 -22.30 -4.96
C VAL A 252 -14.83 -21.25 -3.87
N PHE A 253 -13.94 -20.28 -3.84
CA PHE A 253 -13.87 -19.33 -2.75
C PHE A 253 -13.54 -17.92 -3.22
N LYS A 254 -13.93 -16.91 -2.42
CA LYS A 254 -13.54 -15.54 -2.63
C LYS A 254 -12.29 -15.23 -1.83
N GLN A 255 -11.20 -14.81 -2.50
CA GLN A 255 -9.95 -14.48 -1.80
C GLN A 255 -10.15 -13.33 -0.81
N LYS A 256 -9.73 -13.52 0.46
CA LYS A 256 -9.83 -12.48 1.49
C LYS A 256 -9.01 -11.24 1.18
N LYS A 257 -7.85 -11.39 0.55
CA LYS A 257 -6.92 -10.28 0.32
C LYS A 257 -7.27 -9.43 -0.91
N THR A 258 -7.78 -10.04 -1.97
CA THR A 258 -7.99 -9.40 -3.28
C THR A 258 -9.46 -9.30 -3.67
N GLY A 259 -10.35 -10.01 -2.98
CA GLY A 259 -11.78 -10.04 -3.25
C GLY A 259 -12.18 -10.80 -4.52
N GLY A 260 -11.21 -11.38 -5.25
CA GLY A 260 -11.48 -12.16 -6.47
C GLY A 260 -12.06 -13.53 -6.17
N GLN A 261 -12.98 -14.01 -7.05
CA GLN A 261 -13.47 -15.39 -7.06
C GLN A 261 -12.38 -16.31 -7.62
N GLU A 262 -12.12 -17.41 -6.92
CA GLU A 262 -11.09 -18.38 -7.29
C GLU A 262 -11.68 -19.78 -7.37
N TYR A 263 -11.18 -20.56 -8.33
CA TYR A 263 -11.52 -21.96 -8.55
C TYR A 263 -10.23 -22.77 -8.48
N LEU A 264 -10.13 -23.66 -7.51
CA LEU A 264 -8.92 -24.44 -7.28
C LEU A 264 -9.25 -25.92 -7.22
N ASP A 265 -8.82 -26.67 -8.21
CA ASP A 265 -8.88 -28.13 -8.18
C ASP A 265 -7.75 -28.66 -7.30
N ILE A 266 -8.08 -29.49 -6.34
CA ILE A 266 -7.12 -30.06 -5.40
C ILE A 266 -6.87 -31.54 -5.67
N THR A 267 -5.64 -31.97 -5.38
CA THR A 267 -5.23 -33.35 -5.53
C THR A 267 -5.85 -34.24 -4.43
N PRO A 268 -5.99 -35.56 -4.65
CA PRO A 268 -6.44 -36.48 -3.61
C PRO A 268 -5.56 -36.43 -2.36
N GLN A 269 -4.27 -36.12 -2.49
CA GLN A 269 -3.36 -35.94 -1.36
C GLN A 269 -3.73 -34.69 -0.53
N ALA A 270 -4.11 -33.60 -1.19
CA ALA A 270 -4.57 -32.39 -0.50
C ALA A 270 -5.94 -32.60 0.15
N GLU A 271 -6.84 -33.35 -0.50
CA GLU A 271 -8.16 -33.66 0.01
C GLU A 271 -8.12 -34.39 1.37
N LYS A 272 -7.14 -35.26 1.59
CA LYS A 272 -6.93 -35.93 2.91
C LYS A 272 -6.75 -34.97 4.07
N TYR A 273 -6.27 -33.75 3.82
CA TYR A 273 -6.09 -32.73 4.87
C TYR A 273 -7.34 -31.89 5.12
N LEU A 274 -8.42 -32.05 4.36
CA LEU A 274 -9.70 -31.42 4.66
C LEU A 274 -10.35 -32.01 5.92
N GLY A 275 -10.12 -33.32 6.17
CA GLY A 275 -10.75 -34.06 7.26
C GLY A 275 -12.18 -34.51 6.93
N GLU A 276 -12.94 -34.84 7.99
CA GLU A 276 -14.34 -35.24 7.85
C GLU A 276 -15.21 -34.05 7.48
N ARG A 277 -16.18 -34.29 6.59
CA ARG A 277 -17.07 -33.24 6.09
C ARG A 277 -18.09 -32.87 7.18
N GLY A 278 -18.11 -31.59 7.53
CA GLY A 278 -19.12 -30.98 8.41
C GLY A 278 -20.32 -30.41 7.65
N ASN A 279 -21.12 -29.61 8.35
CA ASN A 279 -22.21 -28.85 7.73
C ASN A 279 -21.66 -27.81 6.73
N PRO A 280 -22.44 -27.38 5.74
CA PRO A 280 -21.98 -26.44 4.70
C PRO A 280 -21.35 -25.17 5.25
N ASP A 281 -21.88 -24.60 6.33
CA ASP A 281 -21.42 -23.34 6.93
C ASP A 281 -20.28 -23.51 7.94
N ASP A 282 -19.96 -24.75 8.31
CA ASP A 282 -18.86 -25.03 9.24
C ASP A 282 -17.51 -24.77 8.57
N PHE A 283 -16.56 -24.27 9.37
CA PHE A 283 -15.18 -24.14 8.89
C PHE A 283 -14.52 -25.51 8.72
N VAL A 284 -13.81 -25.70 7.62
CA VAL A 284 -13.02 -26.93 7.36
C VAL A 284 -11.89 -27.07 8.39
N PHE A 285 -11.26 -25.98 8.77
CA PHE A 285 -10.16 -25.95 9.73
C PHE A 285 -10.60 -25.31 11.05
N VAL A 286 -11.58 -25.94 11.70
CA VAL A 286 -12.13 -25.47 12.99
C VAL A 286 -11.01 -25.29 14.02
N GLY A 287 -10.99 -24.13 14.70
CA GLY A 287 -9.98 -23.80 15.71
C GLY A 287 -8.61 -23.38 15.15
N PHE A 288 -8.42 -23.36 13.83
CA PHE A 288 -7.18 -22.88 13.25
C PHE A 288 -7.06 -21.36 13.38
N THR A 289 -6.20 -20.92 14.28
CA THR A 289 -5.78 -19.52 14.43
C THR A 289 -4.27 -19.43 14.24
N TYR A 290 -3.81 -18.33 13.62
CA TYR A 290 -2.38 -18.14 13.37
C TYR A 290 -1.91 -16.80 13.91
N GLY A 291 -1.07 -16.83 14.91
CA GLY A 291 -0.45 -15.71 15.58
C GLY A 291 1.00 -15.99 15.96
N SER A 292 1.58 -15.19 16.84
CA SER A 292 2.98 -15.34 17.28
C SER A 292 3.26 -16.71 17.90
N TRP A 293 2.32 -17.20 18.69
CA TRP A 293 2.45 -18.51 19.35
C TRP A 293 2.44 -19.68 18.32
N THR A 294 1.48 -19.73 17.43
CA THR A 294 1.41 -20.76 16.37
C THR A 294 2.57 -20.66 15.39
N SER A 295 3.13 -19.46 15.17
CA SER A 295 4.36 -19.28 14.42
C SER A 295 5.56 -19.94 15.11
N LEU A 296 5.66 -19.80 16.42
CA LEU A 296 6.71 -20.45 17.22
C LEU A 296 6.57 -21.99 17.18
N GLU A 297 5.35 -22.49 17.29
CA GLU A 297 5.11 -23.94 17.21
C GLU A 297 5.40 -24.50 15.81
N LEU A 298 5.15 -23.73 14.75
CA LEU A 298 5.55 -24.10 13.40
C LEU A 298 7.08 -24.24 13.28
N GLN A 299 7.83 -23.31 13.87
CA GLN A 299 9.28 -23.37 13.90
C GLN A 299 9.79 -24.57 14.73
N ARG A 300 9.19 -24.82 15.90
CA ARG A 300 9.54 -25.99 16.75
C ARG A 300 9.32 -27.31 16.00
N TRP A 301 8.15 -27.43 15.35
CA TRP A 301 7.85 -28.61 14.54
C TRP A 301 8.82 -28.79 13.38
N SER A 302 9.21 -27.69 12.70
CA SER A 302 10.24 -27.69 11.66
C SER A 302 11.59 -28.20 12.17
N LEU A 303 12.02 -27.73 13.34
CA LEU A 303 13.27 -28.17 13.96
C LEU A 303 13.20 -29.66 14.36
N THR A 304 12.07 -30.11 14.91
CA THR A 304 11.85 -31.54 15.24
C THR A 304 11.92 -32.43 14.00
N ALA A 305 11.49 -31.92 12.85
CA ALA A 305 11.63 -32.60 11.56
C ALA A 305 13.06 -32.52 10.96
N GLY A 306 14.02 -31.92 11.66
CA GLY A 306 15.39 -31.78 11.20
C GLY A 306 15.62 -30.66 10.18
N LEU A 307 14.66 -29.78 9.97
CA LEU A 307 14.77 -28.66 9.02
C LEU A 307 15.43 -27.44 9.68
N LYS A 308 16.49 -26.91 9.07
CA LYS A 308 17.20 -25.71 9.55
C LYS A 308 16.67 -24.41 8.94
N LYS A 309 15.49 -24.43 8.30
CA LYS A 309 14.87 -23.26 7.67
C LYS A 309 14.00 -22.49 8.66
N ASN A 310 14.01 -21.16 8.53
CA ASN A 310 13.07 -20.31 9.29
C ASN A 310 11.67 -20.41 8.68
N LEU A 311 10.91 -21.43 9.11
CA LEU A 311 9.65 -21.80 8.52
C LEU A 311 8.55 -20.82 8.95
N THR A 312 7.94 -20.15 8.00
CA THR A 312 6.72 -19.36 8.19
C THR A 312 5.55 -20.03 7.46
N PHE A 313 4.31 -19.72 7.83
CA PHE A 313 3.16 -20.31 7.13
C PHE A 313 3.16 -19.95 5.63
N HIS A 314 3.75 -18.82 5.26
CA HIS A 314 3.83 -18.39 3.87
C HIS A 314 4.81 -19.23 3.03
N CYS A 315 5.82 -19.84 3.66
CA CYS A 315 6.73 -20.79 3.00
C CYS A 315 5.96 -21.99 2.43
N GLY A 316 4.94 -22.50 3.13
CA GLY A 316 4.07 -23.56 2.63
C GLY A 316 3.45 -23.22 1.29
N ARG A 317 2.88 -22.03 1.15
CA ARG A 317 2.31 -21.55 -0.10
C ARG A 317 3.35 -21.47 -1.25
N HIS A 318 4.58 -21.06 -0.95
CA HIS A 318 5.64 -20.98 -1.96
C HIS A 318 6.13 -22.33 -2.43
N SER A 319 5.93 -23.39 -1.64
CA SER A 319 6.38 -24.74 -1.95
C SER A 319 5.64 -25.36 -3.15
N VAL A 320 4.37 -25.00 -3.38
CA VAL A 320 3.56 -25.49 -4.51
C VAL A 320 4.25 -25.24 -5.86
N PHE A 321 4.86 -24.08 -6.03
CA PHE A 321 5.55 -23.74 -7.29
C PHE A 321 6.75 -24.64 -7.55
N SER A 322 7.47 -25.09 -6.50
CA SER A 322 8.59 -26.01 -6.65
C SER A 322 8.13 -27.42 -7.05
N PHE A 323 6.91 -27.83 -6.68
CA PHE A 323 6.31 -29.10 -7.07
C PHE A 323 5.85 -29.09 -8.53
N SER A 324 5.17 -27.99 -8.94
CA SER A 324 4.68 -27.85 -10.32
C SER A 324 5.80 -27.86 -11.36
N LEU A 325 6.97 -27.28 -11.06
CA LEU A 325 8.14 -27.30 -11.94
C LEU A 325 8.73 -28.69 -12.08
N LYS A 326 8.80 -29.48 -11.00
CA LYS A 326 9.27 -30.86 -11.06
C LYS A 326 8.31 -31.77 -11.85
N PHE A 327 7.00 -31.61 -11.72
CA PHE A 327 6.01 -32.36 -12.50
C PHE A 327 6.06 -32.04 -13.99
N LYS A 328 6.22 -30.78 -14.39
CA LYS A 328 6.41 -30.40 -15.80
C LYS A 328 7.70 -30.97 -16.40
N HIS A 329 8.77 -31.03 -15.61
CA HIS A 329 10.05 -31.59 -16.06
C HIS A 329 9.97 -33.12 -16.25
N LEU A 330 9.21 -33.83 -15.42
CA LEU A 330 9.01 -35.28 -15.56
C LEU A 330 8.10 -35.63 -16.73
N GLN A 331 7.14 -34.79 -17.09
CA GLN A 331 6.31 -34.99 -18.28
C GLN A 331 7.06 -34.72 -19.59
N ASN A 332 8.05 -33.82 -19.58
CA ASN A 332 8.89 -33.54 -20.76
C ASN A 332 10.05 -34.52 -20.97
N ILE A 333 10.30 -35.45 -20.02
CA ILE A 333 11.34 -36.49 -20.15
C ILE A 333 10.70 -37.82 -20.61
N SER A 334 9.37 -37.92 -20.58
CA SER A 334 8.61 -39.11 -21.02
C SER A 334 7.89 -38.92 -22.36
N ALA A 335 8.18 -37.89 -23.11
CA ALA A 335 7.84 -37.63 -24.50
C ALA A 335 9.13 -37.64 -25.36
#